data_ffc27313099f3341390fc15444a03bbb
#
_entry.id   ffc27313099f3341390fc15444a03bbb
#
_cell.length_a   1.000
_cell.length_b   1.000
_cell.length_c   1.000
_cell.angle_alpha   90.00
_cell.angle_beta   90.00
_cell.angle_gamma   90.00
#
_symmetry.space_group_name_H-M   'P 1'
#
loop_
_entity.id
_entity.type
_entity.pdbx_description
1 polymer ?
#
loop_
_entity_poly.entity_id
_entity_poly.type
_entity_poly.pdbx_seq_one_letter_code
_entity_poly.pdbx_strand_id
1 'polypeptide(L)'
;KSFVSYVLGNAICNGDIKSLDDKISDYVPEAKGTLYENSSFKDLTNMRAGDTNFASRKAGSATFIYAGQVIQKKKTVKEYLAESSNLKTTKKVFNYNNFLTDLVARAIDLKSPGGLKKAYQDFADKAGTSSEMFFIIDDNGWPLLHGWTYATREDFLKLGIQVSKDWNSNTCIGDYLKNIVSM
;
A
#
# COMPACT_ATOMS: atom_id res chain seq x y z
N LYS A 1 5.73 4.51 -0.30
CA LYS A 1 4.25 4.66 -0.41
C LYS A 1 3.82 4.98 -1.84
N SER A 2 4.38 6.00 -2.48
CA SER A 2 4.01 6.39 -3.85
C SER A 2 4.20 5.26 -4.87
N PHE A 3 5.25 4.47 -4.72
CA PHE A 3 5.48 3.31 -5.58
C PHE A 3 4.45 2.18 -5.34
N VAL A 4 3.97 1.99 -4.10
CA VAL A 4 2.87 1.05 -3.84
C VAL A 4 1.61 1.49 -4.58
N SER A 5 1.31 2.79 -4.57
CA SER A 5 0.17 3.34 -5.32
C SER A 5 0.34 3.12 -6.83
N TYR A 6 1.54 3.35 -7.38
CA TYR A 6 1.81 3.07 -8.79
C TYR A 6 1.63 1.58 -9.14
N VAL A 7 2.16 0.68 -8.31
CA VAL A 7 2.02 -0.78 -8.51
C VAL A 7 0.55 -1.22 -8.36
N LEU A 8 -0.22 -0.61 -7.45
CA LEU A 8 -1.67 -0.81 -7.37
C LEU A 8 -2.36 -0.40 -8.68
N GLY A 9 -1.96 0.73 -9.28
CA GLY A 9 -2.48 1.16 -10.57
C GLY A 9 -2.23 0.13 -11.68
N ASN A 10 -1.02 -0.45 -11.72
CA ASN A 10 -0.72 -1.54 -12.65
C ASN A 10 -1.58 -2.79 -12.37
N ALA A 11 -1.76 -3.18 -11.10
CA ALA A 11 -2.61 -4.31 -10.75
C ALA A 11 -4.07 -4.09 -11.16
N ILE A 12 -4.57 -2.85 -11.09
CA ILE A 12 -5.91 -2.50 -11.61
C ILE A 12 -5.92 -2.58 -13.13
N CYS A 13 -4.93 -2.04 -13.82
CA CYS A 13 -4.85 -2.06 -15.28
C CYS A 13 -4.70 -3.47 -15.85
N ASN A 14 -4.09 -4.39 -15.11
CA ASN A 14 -3.97 -5.79 -15.48
C ASN A 14 -5.23 -6.63 -15.14
N GLY A 15 -6.15 -6.07 -14.35
CA GLY A 15 -7.35 -6.78 -13.90
C GLY A 15 -7.16 -7.68 -12.68
N ASP A 16 -6.00 -7.64 -12.02
CA ASP A 16 -5.72 -8.37 -10.77
C ASP A 16 -6.57 -7.82 -9.60
N ILE A 17 -6.78 -6.51 -9.61
CA ILE A 17 -7.68 -5.77 -8.74
C ILE A 17 -8.67 -5.03 -9.64
N LYS A 18 -9.96 -5.10 -9.35
CA LYS A 18 -10.97 -4.58 -10.28
C LYS A 18 -11.05 -3.05 -10.29
N SER A 19 -10.98 -2.42 -9.09
CA SER A 19 -11.26 -1.00 -8.95
C SER A 19 -10.68 -0.42 -7.66
N LEU A 20 -10.45 0.90 -7.65
CA LEU A 20 -10.14 1.67 -6.44
C LEU A 20 -11.30 1.69 -5.44
N ASP A 21 -12.52 1.44 -5.87
CA ASP A 21 -13.71 1.45 -5.02
C ASP A 21 -13.97 0.10 -4.36
N ASP A 22 -13.25 -0.96 -4.74
CA ASP A 22 -13.36 -2.29 -4.13
C ASP A 22 -12.92 -2.27 -2.67
N LYS A 23 -13.57 -3.11 -1.86
CA LYS A 23 -13.24 -3.24 -0.45
C LYS A 23 -11.97 -4.05 -0.26
N ILE A 24 -11.13 -3.63 0.67
CA ILE A 24 -9.91 -4.36 0.99
C ILE A 24 -10.16 -5.78 1.48
N SER A 25 -11.28 -6.03 2.17
CA SER A 25 -11.65 -7.36 2.68
C SER A 25 -11.98 -8.39 1.60
N ASP A 26 -12.24 -7.94 0.37
CA ASP A 26 -12.46 -8.83 -0.78
C ASP A 26 -11.12 -9.41 -1.29
N TYR A 27 -10.01 -8.77 -0.94
CA TYR A 27 -8.65 -9.10 -1.37
C TYR A 27 -7.77 -9.61 -0.23
N VAL A 28 -7.96 -9.10 0.98
CA VAL A 28 -7.23 -9.47 2.21
C VAL A 28 -8.25 -10.03 3.21
N PRO A 29 -8.40 -11.37 3.27
CA PRO A 29 -9.41 -12.01 4.14
C PRO A 29 -9.27 -11.64 5.62
N GLU A 30 -8.05 -11.38 6.07
CA GLU A 30 -7.75 -10.99 7.45
C GLU A 30 -8.35 -9.62 7.84
N ALA A 31 -8.74 -8.79 6.87
CA ALA A 31 -9.40 -7.52 7.13
C ALA A 31 -10.88 -7.66 7.55
N LYS A 32 -11.50 -8.85 7.35
CA LYS A 32 -12.87 -9.12 7.77
C LYS A 32 -13.00 -9.04 9.28
N GLY A 33 -14.08 -8.43 9.76
CA GLY A 33 -14.32 -8.20 11.18
C GLY A 33 -13.47 -7.10 11.82
N THR A 34 -12.61 -6.43 11.05
CA THR A 34 -11.79 -5.31 11.54
C THR A 34 -12.37 -3.97 11.12
N LEU A 35 -11.82 -2.90 11.70
CA LEU A 35 -12.15 -1.52 11.33
C LEU A 35 -12.02 -1.26 9.81
N TYR A 36 -11.13 -1.97 9.15
CA TYR A 36 -10.80 -1.76 7.73
C TYR A 36 -11.66 -2.58 6.77
N GLU A 37 -12.53 -3.48 7.24
CA GLU A 37 -13.31 -4.39 6.41
C GLU A 37 -13.99 -3.71 5.21
N ASN A 38 -14.60 -2.56 5.42
CA ASN A 38 -15.33 -1.81 4.41
C ASN A 38 -14.53 -0.63 3.81
N SER A 39 -13.22 -0.55 4.08
CA SER A 39 -12.37 0.46 3.48
C SER A 39 -12.09 0.11 2.02
N SER A 40 -12.24 1.07 1.12
CA SER A 40 -11.85 0.88 -0.28
C SER A 40 -10.34 1.13 -0.48
N PHE A 41 -9.79 0.66 -1.59
CA PHE A 41 -8.41 1.03 -1.98
C PHE A 41 -8.24 2.55 -2.06
N LYS A 42 -9.28 3.25 -2.52
CA LYS A 42 -9.33 4.71 -2.55
C LYS A 42 -9.19 5.32 -1.14
N ASP A 43 -9.90 4.79 -0.17
CA ASP A 43 -9.79 5.24 1.23
C ASP A 43 -8.38 5.03 1.77
N LEU A 44 -7.78 3.86 1.50
CA LEU A 44 -6.46 3.48 2.00
C LEU A 44 -5.34 4.32 1.37
N THR A 45 -5.36 4.47 0.04
CA THR A 45 -4.34 5.24 -0.68
C THR A 45 -4.39 6.73 -0.37
N ASN A 46 -5.58 7.27 -0.10
CA ASN A 46 -5.79 8.66 0.31
C ASN A 46 -5.66 8.89 1.83
N MET A 47 -5.27 7.87 2.59
CA MET A 47 -5.13 7.96 4.05
C MET A 47 -6.42 8.46 4.73
N ARG A 48 -7.59 7.94 4.30
CA ARG A 48 -8.93 8.34 4.76
C ARG A 48 -9.78 7.16 5.20
N ALA A 49 -9.16 6.16 5.84
CA ALA A 49 -9.84 4.92 6.25
C ALA A 49 -10.86 5.11 7.40
N GLY A 50 -10.92 6.28 8.03
CA GLY A 50 -11.80 6.51 9.18
C GLY A 50 -11.29 5.85 10.46
N ASP A 51 -9.99 5.83 10.64
CA ASP A 51 -9.28 5.10 11.71
C ASP A 51 -8.69 6.02 12.81
N THR A 52 -9.20 7.24 12.94
CA THR A 52 -8.64 8.25 13.85
C THR A 52 -8.74 7.89 15.34
N ASN A 53 -9.64 6.98 15.71
CA ASN A 53 -9.77 6.45 17.07
C ASN A 53 -8.81 5.29 17.36
N PHE A 54 -8.29 4.62 16.32
CA PHE A 54 -7.32 3.53 16.43
C PHE A 54 -5.91 4.02 16.14
N ALA A 55 -5.75 4.78 15.06
CA ALA A 55 -4.48 5.29 14.58
C ALA A 55 -4.50 6.82 14.59
N SER A 56 -3.67 7.47 15.37
CA SER A 56 -3.56 8.93 15.39
C SER A 56 -2.11 9.38 15.24
N ARG A 57 -1.90 10.66 14.86
CA ARG A 57 -0.57 11.26 14.77
C ARG A 57 0.03 11.66 16.12
N LYS A 58 -0.70 11.50 17.21
CA LYS A 58 -0.20 11.81 18.55
C LYS A 58 0.91 10.84 18.93
N ALA A 59 1.96 11.33 19.55
CA ALA A 59 3.02 10.50 20.09
C ALA A 59 2.43 9.43 21.02
N GLY A 60 2.93 8.18 20.88
CA GLY A 60 2.42 7.03 21.62
C GLY A 60 1.15 6.38 21.04
N SER A 61 0.57 6.92 19.97
CA SER A 61 -0.56 6.27 19.30
C SER A 61 -0.13 5.00 18.55
N ALA A 62 -1.10 4.12 18.26
CA ALA A 62 -0.86 2.90 17.51
C ALA A 62 -0.14 3.13 16.17
N THR A 63 -0.49 4.18 15.44
CA THR A 63 0.18 4.53 14.16
C THR A 63 1.63 4.94 14.36
N PHE A 64 1.92 5.71 15.40
CA PHE A 64 3.25 6.24 15.65
C PHE A 64 4.23 5.12 16.01
N ILE A 65 3.78 4.14 16.78
CA ILE A 65 4.60 3.01 17.24
C ILE A 65 4.61 1.83 16.26
N TYR A 66 3.63 1.75 15.34
CA TYR A 66 3.46 0.63 14.41
C TYR A 66 4.76 0.25 13.69
N ALA A 67 5.34 1.19 12.97
CA ALA A 67 6.55 0.94 12.17
C ALA A 67 7.71 0.42 13.03
N GLY A 68 7.90 1.02 14.21
CA GLY A 68 8.94 0.58 15.15
C GLY A 68 8.68 -0.81 15.73
N GLN A 69 7.44 -1.13 16.04
CA GLN A 69 7.09 -2.45 16.58
C GLN A 69 7.28 -3.56 15.56
N VAL A 70 6.86 -3.35 14.32
CA VAL A 70 6.96 -4.35 13.26
C VAL A 70 8.42 -4.57 12.86
N ILE A 71 9.20 -3.50 12.69
CA ILE A 71 10.63 -3.60 12.35
C ILE A 71 11.44 -4.26 13.47
N GLN A 72 11.10 -3.99 14.72
CA GLN A 72 11.76 -4.62 15.88
C GLN A 72 11.22 -6.03 16.17
N LYS A 73 10.36 -6.58 15.31
CA LYS A 73 9.73 -7.90 15.46
C LYS A 73 8.96 -8.09 16.78
N LYS A 74 8.49 -7.00 17.36
CA LYS A 74 7.66 -7.02 18.58
C LYS A 74 6.20 -7.31 18.27
N LYS A 75 5.79 -7.06 17.02
CA LYS A 75 4.42 -7.28 16.53
C LYS A 75 4.46 -7.47 15.02
N THR A 76 3.64 -8.36 14.52
CA THR A 76 3.41 -8.53 13.07
C THR A 76 2.34 -7.58 12.56
N VAL A 77 2.29 -7.38 11.24
CA VAL A 77 1.22 -6.59 10.58
C VAL A 77 -0.14 -7.19 10.86
N LYS A 78 -0.24 -8.52 10.84
CA LYS A 78 -1.49 -9.26 11.11
C LYS A 78 -1.98 -9.06 12.55
N GLU A 79 -1.08 -9.09 13.54
CA GLU A 79 -1.44 -8.80 14.93
C GLU A 79 -1.92 -7.36 15.11
N TYR A 80 -1.25 -6.39 14.47
CA TYR A 80 -1.70 -5.01 14.49
C TYR A 80 -3.09 -4.84 13.86
N LEU A 81 -3.35 -5.52 12.73
CA LEU A 81 -4.68 -5.53 12.11
C LEU A 81 -5.74 -6.09 13.05
N ALA A 82 -5.44 -7.20 13.74
CA ALA A 82 -6.35 -7.84 14.68
C ALA A 82 -6.74 -6.94 15.87
N GLU A 83 -5.87 -6.03 16.31
CA GLU A 83 -6.19 -5.05 17.37
C GLU A 83 -7.31 -4.07 16.95
N SER A 84 -7.55 -3.91 15.65
CA SER A 84 -8.65 -3.11 15.13
C SER A 84 -9.98 -3.86 15.02
N SER A 85 -10.03 -5.14 15.45
CA SER A 85 -11.25 -5.95 15.45
C SER A 85 -12.33 -5.33 16.34
N ASN A 86 -13.59 -5.40 15.85
CA ASN A 86 -14.76 -4.85 16.52
C ASN A 86 -14.74 -3.31 16.71
N LEU A 87 -13.72 -2.62 16.24
CA LEU A 87 -13.73 -1.16 16.22
C LEU A 87 -14.60 -0.65 15.07
N LYS A 88 -15.26 0.48 15.29
CA LYS A 88 -16.05 1.15 14.26
C LYS A 88 -15.24 2.25 13.60
N THR A 89 -15.43 2.41 12.30
CA THR A 89 -14.86 3.54 11.55
C THR A 89 -15.42 4.86 12.08
N THR A 90 -14.59 5.87 12.08
CA THR A 90 -14.93 7.27 12.34
C THR A 90 -15.17 8.02 11.01
N LYS A 91 -15.36 9.33 11.08
CA LYS A 91 -15.42 10.16 9.87
C LYS A 91 -14.16 9.97 9.02
N LYS A 92 -14.33 9.74 7.71
CA LYS A 92 -13.25 9.56 6.73
C LYS A 92 -12.54 10.90 6.45
N VAL A 93 -11.72 11.33 7.38
CA VAL A 93 -10.80 12.48 7.22
C VAL A 93 -9.38 12.00 6.96
N PHE A 94 -8.54 12.86 6.40
CA PHE A 94 -7.12 12.53 6.22
C PHE A 94 -6.45 12.23 7.57
N ASN A 95 -5.92 11.02 7.70
CA ASN A 95 -5.20 10.54 8.86
C ASN A 95 -4.00 9.70 8.38
N TYR A 96 -2.79 10.29 8.43
CA TYR A 96 -1.59 9.62 7.94
C TYR A 96 -1.30 8.35 8.77
N ASN A 97 -1.36 7.20 8.12
CA ASN A 97 -1.15 5.91 8.74
C ASN A 97 -0.27 5.01 7.85
N ASN A 98 0.88 4.60 8.39
CA ASN A 98 1.82 3.72 7.69
C ASN A 98 1.22 2.36 7.33
N PHE A 99 0.42 1.80 8.23
CA PHE A 99 -0.22 0.51 8.09
C PHE A 99 -1.10 0.41 6.82
N LEU A 100 -1.77 1.50 6.41
CA LEU A 100 -2.64 1.48 5.23
C LEU A 100 -1.86 1.13 3.95
N THR A 101 -0.61 1.55 3.86
CA THR A 101 0.26 1.19 2.73
C THR A 101 0.59 -0.30 2.71
N ASP A 102 0.88 -0.87 3.89
CA ASP A 102 1.22 -2.30 4.00
C ASP A 102 -0.01 -3.17 3.74
N LEU A 103 -1.21 -2.71 4.11
CA LEU A 103 -2.46 -3.39 3.81
C LEU A 103 -2.76 -3.41 2.29
N VAL A 104 -2.52 -2.31 1.59
CA VAL A 104 -2.60 -2.25 0.10
C VAL A 104 -1.56 -3.17 -0.52
N ALA A 105 -0.32 -3.14 -0.03
CA ALA A 105 0.76 -4.00 -0.51
C ALA A 105 0.42 -5.49 -0.36
N ARG A 106 -0.23 -5.87 0.76
CA ARG A 106 -0.70 -7.24 0.99
C ARG A 106 -1.75 -7.67 -0.03
N ALA A 107 -2.68 -6.81 -0.40
CA ALA A 107 -3.68 -7.12 -1.41
C ALA A 107 -3.04 -7.41 -2.78
N ILE A 108 -2.07 -6.60 -3.18
CA ILE A 108 -1.30 -6.80 -4.42
C ILE A 108 -0.55 -8.14 -4.35
N ASP A 109 0.10 -8.43 -3.21
CA ASP A 109 0.85 -9.66 -2.98
C ASP A 109 -0.02 -10.92 -3.15
N LEU A 110 -1.26 -10.86 -2.67
CA LEU A 110 -2.20 -11.98 -2.74
C LEU A 110 -2.86 -12.16 -4.12
N LYS A 111 -2.95 -11.11 -4.94
CA LYS A 111 -3.76 -11.11 -6.14
C LYS A 111 -2.99 -11.02 -7.45
N SER A 112 -1.87 -10.32 -7.46
CA SER A 112 -1.08 -10.22 -8.68
C SER A 112 -0.29 -11.51 -8.95
N PRO A 113 -0.22 -11.96 -10.20
CA PRO A 113 0.57 -13.13 -10.60
C PRO A 113 2.05 -12.98 -10.19
N GLY A 114 2.56 -13.91 -9.39
CA GLY A 114 3.91 -13.86 -8.83
C GLY A 114 4.08 -12.92 -7.64
N GLY A 115 2.96 -12.38 -7.12
CA GLY A 115 2.91 -11.57 -5.92
C GLY A 115 3.51 -10.17 -6.06
N LEU A 116 3.65 -9.51 -4.94
CA LEU A 116 4.18 -8.15 -4.89
C LEU A 116 5.63 -8.05 -5.39
N LYS A 117 6.46 -9.08 -5.13
CA LYS A 117 7.85 -9.09 -5.61
C LYS A 117 7.90 -8.98 -7.14
N LYS A 118 7.09 -9.77 -7.84
CA LYS A 118 7.01 -9.72 -9.30
C LYS A 118 6.46 -8.38 -9.80
N ALA A 119 5.42 -7.86 -9.17
CA ALA A 119 4.83 -6.58 -9.54
C ALA A 119 5.84 -5.41 -9.40
N TYR A 120 6.68 -5.45 -8.37
CA TYR A 120 7.77 -4.48 -8.21
C TYR A 120 8.90 -4.69 -9.23
N GLN A 121 9.24 -5.96 -9.55
CA GLN A 121 10.25 -6.25 -10.58
C GLN A 121 9.78 -5.75 -11.95
N ASP A 122 8.53 -5.95 -12.32
CA ASP A 122 7.98 -5.44 -13.58
C ASP A 122 8.05 -3.91 -13.67
N PHE A 123 7.81 -3.23 -12.56
CA PHE A 123 8.00 -1.79 -12.49
C PHE A 123 9.48 -1.40 -12.65
N ALA A 124 10.37 -2.10 -11.99
CA ALA A 124 11.81 -1.89 -12.07
C ALA A 124 12.34 -2.10 -13.50
N ASP A 125 11.93 -3.19 -14.13
CA ASP A 125 12.30 -3.54 -15.52
C ASP A 125 11.79 -2.49 -16.50
N LYS A 126 10.53 -2.06 -16.35
CA LYS A 126 9.94 -0.99 -17.17
C LYS A 126 10.70 0.34 -17.02
N ALA A 127 11.17 0.64 -15.83
CA ALA A 127 11.95 1.85 -15.55
C ALA A 127 13.42 1.74 -15.99
N GLY A 128 13.91 0.54 -16.32
CA GLY A 128 15.29 0.29 -16.70
C GLY A 128 16.26 0.45 -15.51
N THR A 129 15.87 -0.04 -14.33
CA THR A 129 16.77 -0.04 -13.16
C THR A 129 17.94 -0.98 -13.39
N SER A 130 19.07 -0.70 -12.76
CA SER A 130 20.32 -1.46 -12.90
C SER A 130 20.53 -2.46 -11.77
N SER A 131 19.78 -2.35 -10.69
CA SER A 131 19.89 -3.21 -9.51
C SER A 131 18.52 -3.70 -9.04
N GLU A 132 18.52 -4.81 -8.29
CA GLU A 132 17.30 -5.31 -7.67
C GLU A 132 16.76 -4.32 -6.65
N MET A 133 15.43 -4.21 -6.61
CA MET A 133 14.73 -3.51 -5.56
C MET A 133 14.41 -4.46 -4.42
N PHE A 134 14.68 -4.04 -3.20
CA PHE A 134 14.39 -4.82 -2.00
C PHE A 134 13.33 -4.14 -1.16
N PHE A 135 12.50 -4.94 -0.53
CA PHE A 135 11.61 -4.52 0.55
C PHE A 135 11.64 -5.55 1.68
N ILE A 136 11.25 -5.12 2.87
CA ILE A 136 11.20 -5.98 4.05
C ILE A 136 9.83 -6.66 4.12
N ILE A 137 9.83 -7.90 4.63
CA ILE A 137 8.64 -8.63 5.04
C ILE A 137 8.67 -8.86 6.56
N ASP A 138 7.51 -8.94 7.20
CA ASP A 138 7.44 -9.34 8.59
C ASP A 138 7.55 -10.87 8.78
N ASP A 139 7.56 -11.34 10.02
CA ASP A 139 7.70 -12.77 10.33
C ASP A 139 6.50 -13.63 9.85
N ASN A 140 5.39 -13.02 9.45
CA ASN A 140 4.24 -13.68 8.82
C ASN A 140 4.22 -13.54 7.29
N GLY A 141 5.29 -13.02 6.68
CA GLY A 141 5.41 -12.83 5.25
C GLY A 141 4.62 -11.63 4.70
N TRP A 142 4.20 -10.69 5.53
CA TRP A 142 3.53 -9.47 5.06
C TRP A 142 4.54 -8.42 4.63
N PRO A 143 4.36 -7.80 3.47
CA PRO A 143 5.28 -6.78 2.97
C PRO A 143 5.17 -5.46 3.76
N LEU A 144 6.33 -4.86 4.07
CA LEU A 144 6.47 -3.60 4.80
C LEU A 144 6.91 -2.49 3.85
N LEU A 145 5.95 -1.90 3.14
CA LEU A 145 6.23 -0.91 2.10
C LEU A 145 5.95 0.54 2.50
N HIS A 146 5.54 0.75 3.74
CA HIS A 146 5.33 2.11 4.23
C HIS A 146 6.61 2.96 4.26
N GLY A 147 7.81 2.36 4.24
CA GLY A 147 9.07 3.09 4.26
C GLY A 147 10.33 2.25 3.97
N TRP A 148 10.19 0.97 3.70
CA TRP A 148 11.30 0.03 3.65
C TRP A 148 11.50 -0.57 2.25
N THR A 149 11.55 0.30 1.25
CA THR A 149 11.97 -0.03 -0.11
C THR A 149 13.38 0.50 -0.33
N TYR A 150 14.26 -0.34 -0.84
CA TYR A 150 15.66 -0.04 -1.07
C TYR A 150 15.98 -0.14 -2.56
N ALA A 151 16.65 0.87 -3.07
CA ALA A 151 17.22 0.94 -4.40
C ALA A 151 18.39 1.94 -4.40
N THR A 152 19.19 1.96 -5.46
CA THR A 152 20.20 3.02 -5.63
C THR A 152 19.51 4.37 -5.88
N ARG A 153 20.23 5.48 -5.66
CA ARG A 153 19.73 6.82 -5.98
C ARG A 153 19.37 6.96 -7.46
N GLU A 154 20.18 6.39 -8.33
CA GLU A 154 19.95 6.40 -9.77
C GLU A 154 18.67 5.62 -10.13
N ASP A 155 18.48 4.45 -9.54
CA ASP A 155 17.29 3.65 -9.79
C ASP A 155 16.02 4.31 -9.23
N PHE A 156 16.07 4.98 -8.06
CA PHE A 156 14.95 5.80 -7.60
C PHE A 156 14.60 6.92 -8.58
N LEU A 157 15.62 7.56 -9.21
CA LEU A 157 15.37 8.56 -10.24
C LEU A 157 14.72 7.95 -11.48
N LYS A 158 15.19 6.79 -11.95
CA LYS A 158 14.60 6.06 -13.08
C LYS A 158 13.14 5.70 -12.83
N LEU A 159 12.81 5.21 -11.63
CA LEU A 159 11.43 4.92 -11.23
C LEU A 159 10.56 6.19 -11.26
N GLY A 160 11.07 7.31 -10.74
CA GLY A 160 10.37 8.60 -10.79
C GLY A 160 10.14 9.10 -12.23
N ILE A 161 11.14 8.97 -13.09
CA ILE A 161 11.03 9.31 -14.51
C ILE A 161 9.97 8.42 -15.20
N GLN A 162 9.94 7.12 -14.88
CA GLN A 162 8.93 6.22 -15.44
C GLN A 162 7.51 6.61 -15.02
N VAL A 163 7.29 6.93 -13.75
CA VAL A 163 5.98 7.43 -13.27
C VAL A 163 5.59 8.72 -14.03
N SER A 164 6.53 9.64 -14.25
CA SER A 164 6.28 10.88 -15.01
C SER A 164 5.93 10.61 -16.48
N LYS A 165 6.61 9.66 -17.13
CA LYS A 165 6.28 9.24 -18.49
C LYS A 165 4.87 8.68 -18.57
N ASP A 166 4.52 7.78 -17.64
CA ASP A 166 3.19 7.18 -17.61
C ASP A 166 2.10 8.19 -17.29
N TRP A 167 2.35 9.15 -16.40
CA TRP A 167 1.43 10.28 -16.16
C TRP A 167 1.06 11.02 -17.43
N ASN A 168 2.02 11.24 -18.32
CA ASN A 168 1.82 11.96 -19.57
C ASN A 168 1.32 11.07 -20.72
N SER A 169 1.05 9.79 -20.45
CA SER A 169 0.55 8.85 -21.45
C SER A 169 -0.97 8.79 -21.50
N ASN A 170 -1.51 8.32 -22.65
CA ASN A 170 -2.92 7.99 -22.82
C ASN A 170 -3.15 6.48 -22.63
N THR A 171 -2.69 5.95 -21.49
CA THR A 171 -2.79 4.54 -21.13
C THR A 171 -3.57 4.40 -19.83
N CYS A 172 -4.03 3.18 -19.52
CA CYS A 172 -4.74 2.90 -18.28
C CYS A 172 -3.97 3.40 -17.05
N ILE A 173 -2.66 3.18 -16.96
CA ILE A 173 -1.86 3.66 -15.83
C ILE A 173 -1.76 5.19 -15.81
N GLY A 174 -1.72 5.85 -16.96
CA GLY A 174 -1.74 7.30 -17.04
C GLY A 174 -3.07 7.87 -16.54
N ASP A 175 -4.19 7.27 -16.91
CA ASP A 175 -5.51 7.66 -16.44
C ASP A 175 -5.67 7.41 -14.93
N TYR A 176 -5.18 6.27 -14.44
CA TYR A 176 -5.13 5.98 -12.99
C TYR A 176 -4.37 7.06 -12.23
N LEU A 177 -3.15 7.41 -12.68
CA LEU A 177 -2.31 8.41 -12.02
C LEU A 177 -2.99 9.79 -11.97
N LYS A 178 -3.59 10.23 -13.08
CA LYS A 178 -4.35 11.50 -13.14
C LYS A 178 -5.55 11.48 -12.19
N ASN A 179 -6.25 10.36 -12.13
CA ASN A 179 -7.43 10.19 -11.28
C ASN A 179 -7.07 10.22 -9.79
N ILE A 180 -6.02 9.50 -9.37
CA ILE A 180 -5.67 9.41 -7.93
C ILE A 180 -5.17 10.74 -7.35
N VAL A 181 -4.61 11.63 -8.15
CA VAL A 181 -4.15 12.96 -7.71
C VAL A 181 -5.29 13.96 -7.65
N SER A 182 -6.35 13.78 -8.46
CA SER A 182 -7.53 14.65 -8.47
C SER A 182 -8.53 14.36 -7.35
N MET A 183 -8.31 13.34 -6.53
CA MET A 183 -9.15 12.89 -5.43
C MET A 183 -8.74 13.48 -4.09
#